data_fb4caa9be1e12b124196c458c8754e94
#
_entry.id   fb4caa9be1e12b124196c458c8754e94
#
_cell.length_a   1.000
_cell.length_b   1.000
_cell.length_c   1.000
_cell.angle_alpha   90.00
_cell.angle_beta   90.00
_cell.angle_gamma   90.00
#
_symmetry.space_group_name_H-M   'P 1'
#
loop_
_entity.id
_entity.type
_entity.pdbx_description
1 polymer ?
#
loop_
_entity_poly.entity_id
_entity_poly.type
_entity_poly.pdbx_seq_one_letter_code
_entity_poly.pdbx_strand_id
1 'polypeptide(L)'
;MRKTLLNILSVLAISSVPAVGFSAVHYVKADGTGDGTSWANAAGNLQTAIDAAQAGDEIWVAQGEYVPEKLIKSTKNTSKSFILKDGVSLYGGFAGNEASKDDRALEDVNGTKLYKNKTVLNANDEVADVWVRANEAGTTSRYTWEMEEGAGKQWVTGTKNNYTHVMYCDSEFKQKTVIDGFTLKGGNANVWNVKANGGAVYAIGDVHISHCRVLENSAYFTAESDVDSNSYGGAIYLDAKGKGTITECYFEATYCHSSYGNGVGGAIYVKNGTVKDCRFLNCVASDNGGAVYAAGSKVINCYAEACYAGSGGAFCIDATSSIENCVANTCQGLVGGGFALEGPAVHCSAYNCYADAPEYGQVGGGRGAGFCVNGGSMLGCVAYNNQSYAGGGVYVAAGKVVNTTALFNVLRDGT
;
A
#
# COMPACT_ATOMS: atom_id res chain seq x y z
N MET A 1 61.11 42.53 -47.62
CA MET A 1 61.10 41.66 -46.46
C MET A 1 59.83 41.91 -45.65
N ARG A 2 58.80 41.11 -45.87
CA ARG A 2 57.56 41.15 -45.03
C ARG A 2 57.59 39.96 -44.08
N LYS A 3 57.61 40.21 -42.75
CA LYS A 3 57.47 39.19 -41.74
C LYS A 3 56.01 38.91 -41.46
N THR A 4 55.56 37.70 -41.77
CA THR A 4 54.21 37.21 -41.46
C THR A 4 54.22 36.71 -40.02
N LEU A 5 53.48 37.35 -39.11
CA LEU A 5 53.19 36.83 -37.77
C LEU A 5 52.10 35.79 -37.88
N LEU A 6 52.38 34.57 -37.46
CA LEU A 6 51.44 33.49 -37.35
C LEU A 6 50.87 33.52 -35.92
N ASN A 7 49.60 33.96 -35.78
CA ASN A 7 48.89 33.86 -34.51
C ASN A 7 48.38 32.43 -34.31
N ILE A 8 48.95 31.69 -33.40
CA ILE A 8 48.42 30.39 -32.96
C ILE A 8 47.37 30.65 -31.89
N LEU A 9 46.10 30.52 -32.27
CA LEU A 9 44.96 30.52 -31.35
C LEU A 9 44.90 29.12 -30.72
N SER A 10 45.37 28.94 -29.46
CA SER A 10 45.19 27.73 -28.70
C SER A 10 43.74 27.69 -28.13
N VAL A 11 42.90 26.90 -28.76
CA VAL A 11 41.56 26.58 -28.25
C VAL A 11 41.76 25.63 -27.09
N LEU A 12 41.56 26.11 -25.86
CA LEU A 12 41.46 25.27 -24.66
C LEU A 12 40.09 24.56 -24.75
N ALA A 13 40.09 23.31 -25.14
CA ALA A 13 38.94 22.45 -24.99
C ALA A 13 38.76 22.12 -23.47
N ILE A 14 37.89 22.87 -22.82
CA ILE A 14 37.40 22.48 -21.49
C ILE A 14 36.57 21.22 -21.68
N SER A 15 37.19 20.06 -21.48
CA SER A 15 36.44 18.80 -21.28
C SER A 15 35.65 18.94 -19.99
N SER A 16 34.34 19.10 -20.10
CA SER A 16 33.43 18.96 -18.96
C SER A 16 33.52 17.50 -18.46
N VAL A 17 34.35 17.26 -17.47
CA VAL A 17 34.26 16.06 -16.68
C VAL A 17 32.89 16.11 -16.02
N PRO A 18 32.00 15.11 -16.21
CA PRO A 18 30.76 15.08 -15.48
C PRO A 18 31.15 15.11 -14.00
N ALA A 19 30.71 16.14 -13.26
CA ALA A 19 30.85 16.18 -11.83
C ALA A 19 30.14 14.91 -11.31
N VAL A 20 30.89 14.03 -10.67
CA VAL A 20 30.32 12.96 -9.86
C VAL A 20 29.57 13.71 -8.75
N GLY A 21 28.27 13.94 -8.96
CA GLY A 21 27.44 14.59 -7.97
C GLY A 21 27.43 13.74 -6.71
N PHE A 22 28.00 14.26 -5.62
CA PHE A 22 27.77 13.69 -4.30
C PHE A 22 26.28 13.86 -4.01
N SER A 23 25.58 12.79 -3.64
CA SER A 23 24.22 12.84 -3.12
C SER A 23 24.15 13.84 -1.98
N ALA A 24 23.34 14.88 -2.13
CA ALA A 24 23.12 15.86 -1.07
C ALA A 24 22.05 15.36 -0.09
N VAL A 25 22.17 15.76 1.17
CA VAL A 25 21.14 15.55 2.18
C VAL A 25 20.45 16.89 2.47
N HIS A 26 19.12 16.90 2.30
CA HIS A 26 18.26 18.03 2.65
C HIS A 26 17.53 17.73 3.95
N TYR A 27 17.64 18.61 4.92
CA TYR A 27 17.05 18.43 6.26
C TYR A 27 15.73 19.21 6.38
N VAL A 28 14.69 18.53 6.86
CA VAL A 28 13.33 19.11 7.00
C VAL A 28 12.82 18.89 8.42
N LYS A 29 12.29 19.97 9.06
CA LYS A 29 11.56 19.97 10.32
C LYS A 29 10.25 20.73 10.15
N ALA A 30 9.19 20.34 10.84
CA ALA A 30 7.89 21.01 10.73
C ALA A 30 7.92 22.50 11.11
N ASP A 31 8.80 22.89 12.03
CA ASP A 31 9.04 24.26 12.48
C ASP A 31 10.32 24.87 11.87
N GLY A 32 10.90 24.25 10.86
CA GLY A 32 12.12 24.70 10.19
C GLY A 32 11.93 26.02 9.45
N THR A 33 12.94 26.89 9.50
CA THR A 33 12.96 28.17 8.80
C THR A 33 14.22 28.39 7.99
N GLY A 34 15.08 27.38 7.94
CA GLY A 34 16.36 27.43 7.26
C GLY A 34 16.33 26.97 5.79
N ASP A 35 17.51 26.78 5.23
CA ASP A 35 17.73 26.38 3.84
C ASP A 35 17.86 24.85 3.64
N GLY A 36 17.77 24.08 4.72
CA GLY A 36 17.82 22.61 4.68
C GLY A 36 19.23 22.01 4.63
N THR A 37 20.30 22.77 4.91
CA THR A 37 21.68 22.27 4.83
C THR A 37 22.13 21.45 6.05
N SER A 38 21.40 21.53 7.16
CA SER A 38 21.65 20.77 8.39
C SER A 38 20.40 20.73 9.27
N TRP A 39 20.41 19.91 10.32
CA TRP A 39 19.34 19.92 11.33
C TRP A 39 19.17 21.28 12.04
N ALA A 40 20.24 22.00 12.26
CA ALA A 40 20.18 23.35 12.86
C ALA A 40 19.62 24.40 11.91
N ASN A 41 19.68 24.16 10.61
CA ASN A 41 19.22 25.03 9.55
C ASN A 41 18.19 24.32 8.64
N ALA A 42 17.33 23.50 9.25
CA ALA A 42 16.36 22.69 8.52
C ALA A 42 15.28 23.54 7.83
N ALA A 43 14.87 23.12 6.63
CA ALA A 43 13.75 23.71 5.90
C ALA A 43 12.41 23.33 6.57
N GLY A 44 11.40 24.20 6.46
CA GLY A 44 10.06 23.96 7.03
C GLY A 44 9.07 23.29 6.07
N ASN A 45 9.33 23.30 4.78
CA ASN A 45 8.40 22.79 3.77
C ASN A 45 8.97 21.58 3.03
N LEU A 46 8.35 20.42 3.25
CA LEU A 46 8.78 19.17 2.64
C LEU A 46 8.65 19.19 1.10
N GLN A 47 7.56 19.73 0.54
CA GLN A 47 7.39 19.77 -0.90
C GLN A 47 8.44 20.67 -1.57
N THR A 48 8.77 21.81 -0.95
CA THR A 48 9.83 22.69 -1.47
C THR A 48 11.19 21.97 -1.49
N ALA A 49 11.48 21.17 -0.46
CA ALA A 49 12.70 20.36 -0.43
C ALA A 49 12.70 19.29 -1.52
N ILE A 50 11.57 18.60 -1.77
CA ILE A 50 11.43 17.62 -2.86
C ILE A 50 11.66 18.31 -4.22
N ASP A 51 11.05 19.48 -4.44
CA ASP A 51 11.15 20.21 -5.72
C ASP A 51 12.58 20.67 -6.00
N ALA A 52 13.32 21.09 -4.98
CA ALA A 52 14.72 21.56 -5.07
C ALA A 52 15.73 20.43 -5.28
N ALA A 53 15.48 19.26 -4.71
CA ALA A 53 16.41 18.11 -4.74
C ALA A 53 16.66 17.60 -6.18
N GLN A 54 17.80 16.99 -6.41
CA GLN A 54 18.18 16.35 -7.67
C GLN A 54 18.14 14.82 -7.51
N ALA A 55 18.04 14.10 -8.61
CA ALA A 55 18.15 12.65 -8.61
C ALA A 55 19.44 12.18 -7.93
N GLY A 56 19.31 11.28 -6.97
CA GLY A 56 20.37 10.82 -6.09
C GLY A 56 20.37 11.50 -4.72
N ASP A 57 19.71 12.64 -4.55
CA ASP A 57 19.63 13.32 -3.26
C ASP A 57 18.71 12.59 -2.26
N GLU A 58 18.97 12.85 -0.98
CA GLU A 58 18.16 12.35 0.12
C GLU A 58 17.50 13.51 0.87
N ILE A 59 16.24 13.31 1.28
CA ILE A 59 15.52 14.24 2.14
C ILE A 59 15.30 13.57 3.48
N TRP A 60 15.91 14.10 4.54
CA TRP A 60 15.77 13.61 5.90
C TRP A 60 14.74 14.46 6.65
N VAL A 61 13.67 13.82 7.10
CA VAL A 61 12.51 14.50 7.66
C VAL A 61 12.34 14.13 9.14
N ALA A 62 12.44 15.12 10.02
CA ALA A 62 12.29 14.92 11.45
C ALA A 62 10.83 14.56 11.82
N GLN A 63 10.66 14.04 13.03
CA GLN A 63 9.35 13.84 13.62
C GLN A 63 8.53 15.13 13.59
N GLY A 64 7.24 14.98 13.39
CA GLY A 64 6.29 16.09 13.25
C GLY A 64 5.19 15.73 12.26
N GLU A 65 4.29 16.66 12.04
CA GLU A 65 3.18 16.50 11.09
C GLU A 65 3.37 17.43 9.89
N TYR A 66 3.18 16.89 8.72
CA TYR A 66 3.35 17.55 7.43
C TYR A 66 2.10 17.31 6.58
N VAL A 67 1.54 18.38 6.03
CA VAL A 67 0.30 18.36 5.22
C VAL A 67 0.65 18.64 3.76
N PRO A 68 0.06 17.90 2.79
CA PRO A 68 0.28 18.16 1.37
C PRO A 68 -0.27 19.51 0.96
N GLU A 69 0.51 20.27 0.19
CA GLU A 69 0.11 21.61 -0.28
C GLU A 69 0.03 21.70 -1.82
N LYS A 70 0.77 20.83 -2.53
CA LYS A 70 0.89 20.88 -3.99
C LYS A 70 -0.26 20.16 -4.67
N LEU A 71 -0.94 20.86 -5.57
CA LEU A 71 -2.02 20.27 -6.36
C LEU A 71 -1.47 19.26 -7.37
N ILE A 72 -2.06 18.08 -7.39
CA ILE A 72 -1.99 17.19 -8.54
C ILE A 72 -2.67 17.91 -9.70
N LYS A 73 -2.28 17.68 -10.95
CA LYS A 73 -2.86 18.28 -12.16
C LYS A 73 -4.38 17.99 -12.30
N SER A 74 -5.18 18.51 -11.38
CA SER A 74 -6.63 18.33 -11.29
C SER A 74 -7.30 19.66 -10.96
N THR A 75 -8.55 19.82 -11.40
CA THR A 75 -9.36 21.03 -11.19
C THR A 75 -10.05 21.08 -9.80
N LYS A 76 -9.89 20.06 -8.96
CA LYS A 76 -10.51 19.99 -7.64
C LYS A 76 -9.54 20.39 -6.53
N ASN A 77 -9.99 21.20 -5.58
CA ASN A 77 -9.20 21.67 -4.42
C ASN A 77 -8.71 20.54 -3.48
N THR A 78 -9.35 19.37 -3.54
CA THR A 78 -9.00 18.17 -2.75
C THR A 78 -7.85 17.35 -3.35
N SER A 79 -7.33 17.72 -4.51
CA SER A 79 -6.26 16.98 -5.20
C SER A 79 -4.86 17.43 -4.80
N LYS A 80 -4.60 17.60 -3.51
CA LYS A 80 -3.25 17.88 -3.00
C LYS A 80 -2.53 16.58 -2.66
N SER A 81 -1.19 16.56 -2.79
CA SER A 81 -0.33 15.44 -2.46
C SER A 81 1.11 15.91 -2.31
N PHE A 82 1.95 15.14 -1.64
CA PHE A 82 3.39 15.26 -1.81
C PHE A 82 3.76 14.64 -3.17
N ILE A 83 4.12 15.50 -4.12
CA ILE A 83 4.52 15.07 -5.47
C ILE A 83 5.96 14.61 -5.40
N LEU A 84 6.17 13.31 -5.61
CA LEU A 84 7.49 12.69 -5.60
C LEU A 84 8.30 13.05 -6.85
N LYS A 85 9.62 12.90 -6.76
CA LYS A 85 10.54 13.17 -7.86
C LYS A 85 11.43 11.95 -8.11
N ASP A 86 11.57 11.58 -9.39
CA ASP A 86 12.35 10.40 -9.81
C ASP A 86 13.80 10.47 -9.28
N GLY A 87 14.24 9.44 -8.59
CA GLY A 87 15.57 9.33 -8.00
C GLY A 87 15.81 10.12 -6.71
N VAL A 88 14.80 10.83 -6.17
CA VAL A 88 14.91 11.53 -4.87
C VAL A 88 14.34 10.65 -3.76
N SER A 89 15.16 10.31 -2.77
CA SER A 89 14.77 9.43 -1.67
C SER A 89 14.38 10.22 -0.42
N LEU A 90 13.29 9.79 0.23
CA LEU A 90 12.73 10.40 1.42
C LEU A 90 12.87 9.47 2.62
N TYR A 91 13.41 9.98 3.72
CA TYR A 91 13.60 9.25 4.96
C TYR A 91 12.97 10.01 6.13
N GLY A 92 12.00 9.40 6.79
CA GLY A 92 11.38 9.86 8.03
C GLY A 92 11.98 9.17 9.25
N GLY A 93 11.36 9.33 10.41
CA GLY A 93 11.75 8.62 11.64
C GLY A 93 12.89 9.26 12.41
N PHE A 94 13.32 10.46 12.06
CA PHE A 94 14.37 11.20 12.77
C PHE A 94 13.81 12.00 13.95
N ALA A 95 14.59 12.11 15.04
CA ALA A 95 14.36 13.10 16.10
C ALA A 95 14.76 14.52 15.67
N GLY A 96 15.65 14.63 14.68
CA GLY A 96 16.14 15.88 14.12
C GLY A 96 17.50 16.33 14.67
N ASN A 97 18.33 15.38 15.09
CA ASN A 97 19.70 15.59 15.57
C ASN A 97 20.65 14.43 15.21
N GLU A 98 20.17 13.43 14.46
CA GLU A 98 20.96 12.27 14.08
C GLU A 98 22.05 12.62 13.06
N ALA A 99 23.21 11.97 13.19
CA ALA A 99 24.31 12.11 12.24
C ALA A 99 24.19 11.15 11.04
N SER A 100 23.44 10.04 11.21
CA SER A 100 23.28 8.97 10.24
C SER A 100 21.83 8.48 10.21
N LYS A 101 21.40 7.88 9.09
CA LYS A 101 20.12 7.17 8.98
C LYS A 101 20.01 5.99 9.96
N ASP A 102 21.13 5.38 10.28
CA ASP A 102 21.19 4.22 11.17
C ASP A 102 21.02 4.60 12.65
N ASP A 103 21.14 5.89 13.00
CA ASP A 103 20.92 6.40 14.35
C ASP A 103 19.44 6.53 14.72
N ARG A 104 18.52 6.32 13.76
CA ARG A 104 17.08 6.36 14.01
C ARG A 104 16.66 5.21 14.90
N ALA A 105 16.00 5.53 16.02
CA ALA A 105 15.54 4.54 16.98
C ALA A 105 14.34 3.74 16.48
N LEU A 106 14.37 2.42 16.62
CA LEU A 106 13.28 1.51 16.27
C LEU A 106 12.45 1.14 17.50
N GLU A 107 11.18 0.84 17.26
CA GLU A 107 10.25 0.20 18.21
C GLU A 107 9.55 -0.98 17.53
N ASP A 108 8.99 -1.89 18.34
CA ASP A 108 8.16 -2.98 17.85
C ASP A 108 6.70 -2.54 17.82
N VAL A 109 6.08 -2.64 16.65
CA VAL A 109 4.65 -2.37 16.44
C VAL A 109 4.01 -3.64 15.91
N ASN A 110 3.36 -4.36 16.79
CA ASN A 110 2.69 -5.63 16.46
C ASN A 110 3.59 -6.62 15.70
N GLY A 111 4.89 -6.68 16.05
CA GLY A 111 5.88 -7.56 15.42
C GLY A 111 6.53 -7.00 14.15
N THR A 112 6.30 -5.75 13.82
CA THR A 112 7.02 -5.00 12.77
C THR A 112 7.96 -3.98 13.40
N LYS A 113 9.21 -3.93 12.96
CA LYS A 113 10.18 -2.93 13.43
C LYS A 113 9.99 -1.63 12.67
N LEU A 114 9.53 -0.59 13.37
CA LEU A 114 9.28 0.73 12.80
C LEU A 114 10.01 1.80 13.58
N TYR A 115 10.23 2.98 12.99
CA TYR A 115 10.91 4.06 13.69
C TYR A 115 10.01 4.68 14.78
N LYS A 116 10.63 4.92 15.94
CA LYS A 116 9.98 5.46 17.14
C LYS A 116 9.52 6.91 16.93
N ASN A 117 10.35 7.72 16.31
CA ASN A 117 10.04 9.11 16.02
C ASN A 117 9.07 9.16 14.83
N LYS A 118 7.87 9.70 15.05
CA LYS A 118 6.80 9.67 14.04
C LYS A 118 6.89 10.88 13.12
N THR A 119 7.28 10.66 11.87
CA THR A 119 7.15 11.65 10.80
C THR A 119 5.84 11.38 10.09
N VAL A 120 4.81 12.17 10.39
CA VAL A 120 3.45 11.97 9.90
C VAL A 120 3.21 12.81 8.66
N LEU A 121 2.89 12.16 7.55
CA LEU A 121 2.36 12.82 6.36
C LEU A 121 0.85 12.62 6.39
N ASN A 122 0.12 13.70 6.67
CA ASN A 122 -1.30 13.68 6.91
C ASN A 122 -2.07 14.32 5.76
N ALA A 123 -2.89 13.52 5.08
CA ALA A 123 -3.78 13.99 4.02
C ALA A 123 -5.23 14.19 4.49
N ASN A 124 -5.48 14.10 5.78
CA ASN A 124 -6.78 14.43 6.39
C ASN A 124 -6.95 15.96 6.48
N ASP A 125 -8.13 16.44 6.18
CA ASP A 125 -8.44 17.87 6.03
C ASP A 125 -9.05 18.53 7.27
N GLU A 126 -8.74 18.07 8.46
CA GLU A 126 -9.24 18.58 9.76
C GLU A 126 -10.59 17.99 10.23
N VAL A 127 -11.31 17.26 9.40
CA VAL A 127 -12.49 16.49 9.84
C VAL A 127 -12.05 15.08 10.23
N ALA A 128 -12.26 14.70 11.48
CA ALA A 128 -11.87 13.39 11.97
C ALA A 128 -12.60 12.28 11.19
N ASP A 129 -11.86 11.39 10.56
CA ASP A 129 -12.40 10.16 9.99
C ASP A 129 -12.86 9.24 11.10
N VAL A 130 -14.09 8.77 11.02
CA VAL A 130 -14.66 7.84 12.00
C VAL A 130 -14.80 6.47 11.32
N TRP A 131 -14.01 5.52 11.78
CA TRP A 131 -14.12 4.11 11.37
C TRP A 131 -15.16 3.42 12.24
N VAL A 132 -16.33 3.12 11.67
CA VAL A 132 -17.40 2.39 12.37
C VAL A 132 -17.40 0.93 11.92
N ARG A 133 -17.13 0.02 12.84
CA ARG A 133 -17.36 -1.42 12.61
C ARG A 133 -18.86 -1.72 12.73
N ALA A 134 -19.41 -2.43 11.77
CA ALA A 134 -20.83 -2.83 11.80
C ALA A 134 -21.23 -3.65 13.04
N ASN A 135 -20.28 -4.29 13.73
CA ASN A 135 -20.51 -5.10 14.91
C ASN A 135 -20.79 -4.29 16.20
N GLU A 136 -20.48 -3.01 16.23
CA GLU A 136 -20.77 -2.14 17.39
C GLU A 136 -22.22 -1.66 17.43
N ALA A 137 -22.96 -1.83 16.35
CA ALA A 137 -24.39 -1.48 16.27
C ALA A 137 -25.32 -2.65 16.63
N GLY A 138 -24.83 -3.75 17.20
CA GLY A 138 -25.64 -4.88 17.71
C GLY A 138 -26.23 -5.80 16.66
N THR A 139 -25.77 -5.77 15.41
CA THR A 139 -26.13 -6.75 14.39
C THR A 139 -25.07 -7.84 14.30
N THR A 140 -25.48 -9.04 14.59
CA THR A 140 -24.69 -10.26 14.50
C THR A 140 -24.21 -10.47 13.08
N SER A 141 -22.89 -10.49 12.92
CA SER A 141 -22.13 -10.86 11.73
C SER A 141 -22.20 -9.94 10.49
N ARG A 142 -21.04 -9.66 9.99
CA ARG A 142 -20.70 -9.11 8.67
C ARG A 142 -20.44 -7.61 8.62
N TYR A 143 -19.32 -7.31 8.04
CA TYR A 143 -18.93 -5.98 7.61
C TYR A 143 -19.98 -5.45 6.63
N THR A 144 -20.84 -4.54 7.08
CA THR A 144 -21.82 -3.86 6.25
C THR A 144 -21.35 -2.48 5.94
N TRP A 145 -21.40 -2.09 4.68
CA TRP A 145 -20.96 -0.79 4.16
C TRP A 145 -22.13 0.19 4.21
N GLU A 146 -22.00 1.31 4.94
CA GLU A 146 -22.97 2.41 4.86
C GLU A 146 -22.41 3.51 3.97
N MET A 147 -23.04 3.73 2.83
CA MET A 147 -22.82 4.91 2.00
C MET A 147 -23.75 6.03 2.46
N GLU A 148 -23.26 7.25 2.65
CA GLU A 148 -24.15 8.40 2.78
C GLU A 148 -24.90 8.57 1.47
N GLU A 149 -26.26 8.65 1.59
CA GLU A 149 -27.23 8.76 0.53
C GLU A 149 -27.55 7.47 -0.28
N GLY A 150 -28.32 6.60 0.34
CA GLY A 150 -29.35 5.81 -0.38
C GLY A 150 -28.95 4.46 -0.95
N ALA A 151 -27.73 4.04 -0.94
CA ALA A 151 -27.34 2.72 -1.43
C ALA A 151 -26.11 2.15 -0.71
N GLY A 152 -26.33 1.37 0.34
CA GLY A 152 -25.28 0.61 1.00
C GLY A 152 -24.64 1.29 2.23
N LYS A 153 -23.97 0.54 3.05
CA LYS A 153 -23.44 0.98 4.35
C LYS A 153 -21.93 1.27 4.31
N GLN A 154 -21.50 2.43 4.77
CA GLN A 154 -20.10 2.88 4.78
C GLN A 154 -19.39 2.58 6.12
N TRP A 155 -18.08 2.32 6.00
CA TRP A 155 -17.17 2.13 7.14
C TRP A 155 -16.53 3.40 7.64
N VAL A 156 -16.48 4.43 6.80
CA VAL A 156 -15.73 5.65 7.07
C VAL A 156 -16.61 6.85 6.85
N THR A 157 -16.76 7.67 7.88
CA THR A 157 -17.36 9.00 7.79
C THR A 157 -16.23 10.03 7.88
N GLY A 158 -16.35 11.14 7.17
CA GLY A 158 -15.34 12.22 7.20
C GLY A 158 -14.37 12.25 6.03
N THR A 159 -14.21 11.16 5.26
CA THR A 159 -13.21 11.09 4.18
C THR A 159 -13.50 11.94 2.94
N LYS A 160 -14.69 12.51 2.80
CA LYS A 160 -15.08 13.28 1.61
C LYS A 160 -14.14 14.44 1.29
N ASN A 161 -13.51 14.99 2.30
CA ASN A 161 -12.68 16.18 2.21
C ASN A 161 -11.18 15.84 2.18
N ASN A 162 -10.79 14.62 2.47
CA ASN A 162 -9.41 14.20 2.48
C ASN A 162 -8.74 14.37 1.11
N TYR A 163 -7.44 14.64 1.12
CA TYR A 163 -6.66 14.71 -0.11
C TYR A 163 -6.57 13.33 -0.76
N THR A 164 -6.49 13.31 -2.10
CA THR A 164 -6.55 12.07 -2.88
C THR A 164 -5.44 11.09 -2.56
N HIS A 165 -4.22 11.58 -2.41
CA HIS A 165 -3.06 10.76 -2.08
C HIS A 165 -2.20 11.48 -1.06
N VAL A 166 -1.59 10.75 -0.14
CA VAL A 166 -0.53 11.33 0.69
C VAL A 166 0.68 11.61 -0.18
N MET A 167 1.13 10.63 -0.98
CA MET A 167 2.25 10.73 -1.91
C MET A 167 1.85 10.29 -3.32
N TYR A 168 2.34 10.97 -4.33
CA TYR A 168 1.98 10.75 -5.72
C TYR A 168 3.17 10.80 -6.67
N CYS A 169 3.32 9.77 -7.51
CA CYS A 169 4.21 9.79 -8.67
C CYS A 169 3.42 10.25 -9.89
N ASP A 170 3.81 11.34 -10.51
CA ASP A 170 3.14 11.89 -11.70
C ASP A 170 3.56 11.20 -13.01
N SER A 171 4.60 10.39 -12.95
CA SER A 171 5.20 9.68 -14.08
C SER A 171 5.83 8.35 -13.63
N GLU A 172 6.27 7.52 -14.57
CA GLU A 172 7.03 6.31 -14.29
C GLU A 172 8.46 6.65 -13.85
N PHE A 173 8.82 6.28 -12.62
CA PHE A 173 10.16 6.47 -12.08
C PHE A 173 11.15 5.45 -12.63
N LYS A 174 12.24 5.93 -13.16
CA LYS A 174 13.31 5.14 -13.78
C LYS A 174 14.49 4.88 -12.83
N GLN A 175 14.67 5.78 -11.87
CA GLN A 175 15.72 5.74 -10.89
C GLN A 175 15.16 5.31 -9.54
N LYS A 176 16.00 4.61 -8.77
CA LYS A 176 15.61 4.13 -7.45
C LYS A 176 15.19 5.31 -6.56
N THR A 177 13.93 5.28 -6.12
CA THR A 177 13.35 6.22 -5.18
C THR A 177 12.92 5.47 -3.93
N VAL A 178 13.37 5.90 -2.75
CA VAL A 178 13.07 5.28 -1.46
C VAL A 178 12.11 6.16 -0.68
N ILE A 179 11.11 5.54 -0.07
CA ILE A 179 10.18 6.13 0.91
C ILE A 179 10.31 5.29 2.17
N ASP A 180 10.99 5.80 3.20
CA ASP A 180 11.32 5.02 4.38
C ASP A 180 10.97 5.75 5.68
N GLY A 181 10.26 5.07 6.58
CA GLY A 181 10.08 5.53 7.95
C GLY A 181 9.00 6.58 8.19
N PHE A 182 7.99 6.66 7.35
CA PHE A 182 6.87 7.60 7.50
C PHE A 182 5.63 6.95 8.10
N THR A 183 4.82 7.78 8.74
CA THR A 183 3.40 7.50 8.97
C THR A 183 2.59 8.17 7.88
N LEU A 184 1.91 7.39 7.03
CA LEU A 184 1.10 7.86 5.91
C LEU A 184 -0.38 7.72 6.29
N LYS A 185 -1.11 8.84 6.42
CA LYS A 185 -2.45 8.85 6.97
C LYS A 185 -3.44 9.69 6.17
N GLY A 186 -4.69 9.22 6.09
CA GLY A 186 -5.85 10.00 5.68
C GLY A 186 -5.97 10.25 4.18
N GLY A 187 -5.20 9.56 3.33
CA GLY A 187 -5.38 9.67 1.88
C GLY A 187 -6.66 8.98 1.41
N ASN A 188 -7.46 9.67 0.59
CA ASN A 188 -8.67 9.14 0.01
C ASN A 188 -8.68 9.34 -1.52
N ALA A 189 -8.26 8.30 -2.24
CA ALA A 189 -8.27 8.31 -3.70
C ALA A 189 -9.71 8.21 -4.24
N ASN A 190 -10.48 9.27 -4.05
CA ASN A 190 -11.85 9.42 -4.52
C ASN A 190 -11.98 10.68 -5.38
N VAL A 191 -11.57 10.59 -6.64
CA VAL A 191 -11.67 11.72 -7.56
C VAL A 191 -12.48 11.34 -8.80
N TRP A 192 -13.45 12.17 -9.14
CA TRP A 192 -14.24 12.05 -10.35
C TRP A 192 -13.33 12.13 -11.59
N ASN A 193 -13.41 11.16 -12.49
CA ASN A 193 -12.61 11.03 -13.72
C ASN A 193 -11.10 10.76 -13.53
N VAL A 194 -10.64 10.37 -12.34
CA VAL A 194 -9.27 9.89 -12.11
C VAL A 194 -9.36 8.51 -11.47
N LYS A 195 -8.46 7.61 -11.81
CA LYS A 195 -8.43 6.27 -11.23
C LYS A 195 -8.29 6.35 -9.72
N ALA A 196 -9.20 5.72 -8.99
CA ALA A 196 -9.19 5.64 -7.54
C ALA A 196 -8.17 4.58 -7.09
N ASN A 197 -6.89 4.94 -7.05
CA ASN A 197 -5.79 4.01 -6.77
C ASN A 197 -4.84 4.59 -5.73
N GLY A 198 -4.53 3.84 -4.67
CA GLY A 198 -3.48 4.15 -3.71
C GLY A 198 -3.74 5.43 -2.88
N GLY A 199 -4.63 5.39 -1.88
CA GLY A 199 -4.88 6.55 -1.03
C GLY A 199 -3.64 7.09 -0.31
N ALA A 200 -2.78 6.22 0.22
CA ALA A 200 -1.49 6.65 0.77
C ALA A 200 -0.46 6.93 -0.31
N VAL A 201 -0.23 5.97 -1.22
CA VAL A 201 0.82 6.11 -2.26
C VAL A 201 0.30 5.60 -3.59
N TYR A 202 0.36 6.47 -4.59
CA TYR A 202 0.26 6.07 -5.99
C TYR A 202 1.66 6.10 -6.62
N ALA A 203 2.19 4.94 -7.03
CA ALA A 203 3.55 4.82 -7.53
C ALA A 203 3.66 3.93 -8.77
N ILE A 204 4.54 4.33 -9.69
CA ILE A 204 4.89 3.58 -10.89
C ILE A 204 6.41 3.59 -11.05
N GLY A 205 7.02 2.43 -11.26
CA GLY A 205 8.47 2.30 -11.55
C GLY A 205 9.31 1.82 -10.36
N ASP A 206 10.53 2.31 -10.28
CA ASP A 206 11.56 1.89 -9.33
C ASP A 206 11.39 2.57 -7.95
N VAL A 207 10.28 2.24 -7.26
CA VAL A 207 9.90 2.83 -5.97
C VAL A 207 9.96 1.78 -4.87
N HIS A 208 10.66 2.09 -3.79
CA HIS A 208 10.86 1.22 -2.63
C HIS A 208 10.26 1.87 -1.39
N ILE A 209 9.28 1.20 -0.78
CA ILE A 209 8.58 1.68 0.41
C ILE A 209 8.97 0.77 1.57
N SER A 210 9.49 1.34 2.66
CA SER A 210 9.96 0.57 3.82
C SER A 210 9.69 1.24 5.16
N HIS A 211 9.57 0.42 6.21
CA HIS A 211 9.38 0.84 7.61
C HIS A 211 8.29 1.90 7.80
N CYS A 212 7.24 1.86 6.96
CA CYS A 212 6.14 2.83 7.04
C CYS A 212 4.97 2.30 7.87
N ARG A 213 4.34 3.20 8.65
CA ARG A 213 2.99 3.02 9.18
C ARG A 213 2.01 3.59 8.18
N VAL A 214 1.06 2.78 7.72
CA VAL A 214 0.08 3.18 6.71
C VAL A 214 -1.31 3.01 7.30
N LEU A 215 -1.92 4.11 7.69
CA LEU A 215 -3.10 4.13 8.55
C LEU A 215 -4.26 4.88 7.91
N GLU A 216 -5.47 4.32 7.98
CA GLU A 216 -6.71 5.04 7.63
C GLU A 216 -6.68 5.65 6.22
N ASN A 217 -6.24 4.88 5.23
CA ASN A 217 -6.23 5.30 3.83
C ASN A 217 -7.26 4.53 3.01
N SER A 218 -7.79 5.15 1.97
CA SER A 218 -8.80 4.54 1.12
C SER A 218 -8.63 4.86 -0.37
N ALA A 219 -9.12 3.93 -1.19
CA ALA A 219 -9.34 4.14 -2.62
C ALA A 219 -10.80 3.77 -2.92
N TYR A 220 -11.58 4.76 -3.35
CA TYR A 220 -13.01 4.60 -3.51
C TYR A 220 -13.53 5.24 -4.78
N PHE A 221 -14.13 4.45 -5.67
CA PHE A 221 -14.70 4.92 -6.93
C PHE A 221 -16.23 4.93 -6.88
N THR A 222 -16.85 6.10 -7.11
CA THR A 222 -18.31 6.31 -7.03
C THR A 222 -18.98 6.71 -8.33
N ALA A 223 -18.24 7.03 -9.39
CA ALA A 223 -18.82 7.63 -10.59
C ALA A 223 -19.31 6.59 -11.60
N GLU A 224 -20.51 6.77 -12.13
CA GLU A 224 -20.94 6.14 -13.38
C GLU A 224 -20.10 6.73 -14.53
N SER A 225 -19.17 5.97 -15.08
CA SER A 225 -18.42 6.36 -16.27
C SER A 225 -18.10 5.14 -17.12
N ASP A 226 -18.02 5.32 -18.42
CA ASP A 226 -17.59 4.30 -19.40
C ASP A 226 -16.08 3.95 -19.28
N VAL A 227 -15.40 4.46 -18.25
CA VAL A 227 -13.98 4.23 -17.99
C VAL A 227 -13.82 3.14 -16.93
N ASP A 228 -12.71 2.42 -16.96
CA ASP A 228 -12.32 1.42 -15.96
C ASP A 228 -12.69 1.89 -14.54
N SER A 229 -13.81 1.36 -14.04
CA SER A 229 -14.43 1.75 -12.77
C SER A 229 -13.83 1.01 -11.57
N ASN A 230 -12.73 0.28 -11.75
CA ASN A 230 -12.06 -0.44 -10.68
C ASN A 230 -11.25 0.52 -9.78
N SER A 231 -11.18 0.18 -8.50
CA SER A 231 -10.29 0.78 -7.52
C SER A 231 -9.17 -0.20 -7.17
N TYR A 232 -7.93 0.30 -7.06
CA TYR A 232 -6.78 -0.56 -6.81
C TYR A 232 -5.92 -0.03 -5.66
N GLY A 233 -5.67 -0.87 -4.65
CA GLY A 233 -4.84 -0.56 -3.50
C GLY A 233 -5.42 0.55 -2.61
N GLY A 234 -6.19 0.20 -1.59
CA GLY A 234 -6.77 1.18 -0.68
C GLY A 234 -5.73 2.13 -0.09
N ALA A 235 -4.59 1.59 0.29
CA ALA A 235 -3.46 2.38 0.73
C ALA A 235 -2.42 2.56 -0.38
N ILE A 236 -1.90 1.48 -0.96
CA ILE A 236 -0.80 1.57 -1.93
C ILE A 236 -1.18 0.92 -3.26
N TYR A 237 -1.06 1.69 -4.32
CA TYR A 237 -0.96 1.20 -5.69
C TYR A 237 0.48 1.28 -6.15
N LEU A 238 1.08 0.13 -6.49
CA LEU A 238 2.44 0.05 -7.01
C LEU A 238 2.49 -0.78 -8.31
N ASP A 239 2.70 -0.13 -9.45
CA ASP A 239 3.16 -0.81 -10.68
C ASP A 239 4.69 -0.76 -10.73
N ALA A 240 5.33 -1.76 -10.12
CA ALA A 240 6.76 -1.78 -9.82
C ALA A 240 7.69 -1.96 -11.02
N LYS A 241 7.14 -2.29 -12.21
CA LYS A 241 7.94 -2.54 -13.43
C LYS A 241 9.09 -3.55 -13.25
N GLY A 242 8.93 -4.49 -12.31
CA GLY A 242 9.94 -5.52 -12.00
C GLY A 242 11.01 -5.11 -10.98
N LYS A 243 10.96 -3.90 -10.41
CA LYS A 243 11.99 -3.39 -9.50
C LYS A 243 11.47 -2.98 -8.13
N GLY A 244 10.31 -2.28 -8.09
CA GLY A 244 9.78 -1.70 -6.86
C GLY A 244 9.41 -2.73 -5.78
N THR A 245 9.53 -2.33 -4.52
CA THR A 245 9.27 -3.19 -3.36
C THR A 245 8.51 -2.46 -2.25
N ILE A 246 7.74 -3.22 -1.47
CA ILE A 246 7.13 -2.77 -0.20
C ILE A 246 7.59 -3.73 0.88
N THR A 247 8.33 -3.22 1.88
CA THR A 247 8.95 -4.08 2.89
C THR A 247 8.82 -3.52 4.29
N GLU A 248 8.70 -4.40 5.29
CA GLU A 248 8.74 -4.03 6.72
C GLU A 248 7.75 -2.91 7.07
N CYS A 249 6.56 -2.92 6.44
CA CYS A 249 5.52 -1.93 6.67
C CYS A 249 4.36 -2.50 7.50
N TYR A 250 3.70 -1.62 8.24
CA TYR A 250 2.51 -1.92 9.00
C TYR A 250 1.31 -1.16 8.42
N PHE A 251 0.25 -1.89 8.10
CA PHE A 251 -0.99 -1.38 7.53
C PHE A 251 -2.16 -1.60 8.49
N GLU A 252 -2.95 -0.58 8.71
CA GLU A 252 -4.14 -0.69 9.54
C GLU A 252 -5.29 0.15 9.00
N ALA A 253 -6.50 -0.43 9.04
CA ALA A 253 -7.73 0.25 8.66
C ALA A 253 -7.67 0.89 7.27
N THR A 254 -7.26 0.10 6.26
CA THR A 254 -7.21 0.55 4.86
C THR A 254 -8.34 -0.05 4.05
N TYR A 255 -8.84 0.69 3.05
CA TYR A 255 -10.05 0.34 2.35
C TYR A 255 -10.00 0.55 0.85
N CYS A 256 -10.44 -0.45 0.08
CA CYS A 256 -10.57 -0.39 -1.39
C CYS A 256 -11.96 -0.81 -1.84
N HIS A 257 -12.66 0.08 -2.53
CA HIS A 257 -14.01 -0.21 -3.03
C HIS A 257 -14.29 0.45 -4.38
N SER A 258 -15.15 -0.18 -5.17
CA SER A 258 -15.79 0.45 -6.31
C SER A 258 -17.28 0.15 -6.32
N SER A 259 -18.10 1.16 -6.56
CA SER A 259 -19.55 0.98 -6.69
C SER A 259 -19.97 0.39 -8.03
N TYR A 260 -19.14 0.48 -9.06
CA TYR A 260 -19.45 0.08 -10.43
C TYR A 260 -18.43 -0.90 -11.04
N GLY A 261 -17.38 -1.22 -10.32
CA GLY A 261 -16.32 -2.15 -10.72
C GLY A 261 -15.84 -2.96 -9.54
N ASN A 262 -14.58 -3.35 -9.56
CA ASN A 262 -13.97 -4.14 -8.49
C ASN A 262 -13.11 -3.26 -7.58
N GLY A 263 -13.21 -3.46 -6.27
CA GLY A 263 -12.25 -2.96 -5.29
C GLY A 263 -11.20 -4.04 -5.01
N VAL A 264 -9.95 -3.76 -5.35
CA VAL A 264 -8.88 -4.77 -5.41
C VAL A 264 -7.67 -4.34 -4.59
N GLY A 265 -7.26 -5.15 -3.62
CA GLY A 265 -6.18 -4.86 -2.68
C GLY A 265 -6.59 -3.84 -1.61
N GLY A 266 -7.19 -4.27 -0.51
CA GLY A 266 -7.66 -3.38 0.56
C GLY A 266 -6.55 -2.51 1.15
N ALA A 267 -5.36 -3.06 1.34
CA ALA A 267 -4.16 -2.30 1.62
C ALA A 267 -3.32 -2.09 0.36
N ILE A 268 -2.92 -3.16 -0.31
CA ILE A 268 -1.94 -3.09 -1.41
C ILE A 268 -2.49 -3.76 -2.67
N TYR A 269 -2.40 -3.03 -3.78
CA TYR A 269 -2.33 -3.59 -5.11
C TYR A 269 -0.89 -3.48 -5.62
N VAL A 270 -0.26 -4.61 -5.87
CA VAL A 270 1.11 -4.66 -6.41
C VAL A 270 1.15 -5.37 -7.75
N LYS A 271 1.80 -4.73 -8.73
CA LYS A 271 2.01 -5.27 -10.07
C LYS A 271 3.48 -5.33 -10.40
N ASN A 272 3.96 -6.51 -10.80
CA ASN A 272 5.36 -6.77 -11.15
C ASN A 272 6.36 -6.32 -10.08
N GLY A 273 6.07 -6.58 -8.80
CA GLY A 273 6.88 -6.14 -7.66
C GLY A 273 7.01 -7.19 -6.55
N THR A 274 7.48 -6.75 -5.40
CA THR A 274 7.62 -7.61 -4.22
C THR A 274 7.04 -6.93 -2.99
N VAL A 275 6.22 -7.66 -2.22
CA VAL A 275 5.75 -7.30 -0.88
C VAL A 275 6.38 -8.28 0.10
N LYS A 276 7.08 -7.77 1.11
CA LYS A 276 7.83 -8.64 2.01
C LYS A 276 7.84 -8.11 3.45
N ASP A 277 7.79 -9.03 4.43
CA ASP A 277 7.91 -8.72 5.86
C ASP A 277 6.90 -7.65 6.34
N CYS A 278 5.68 -7.63 5.76
CA CYS A 278 4.64 -6.64 6.07
C CYS A 278 3.55 -7.23 6.96
N ARG A 279 2.91 -6.35 7.76
CA ARG A 279 1.75 -6.70 8.57
C ARG A 279 0.52 -5.88 8.19
N PHE A 280 -0.64 -6.55 8.22
CA PHE A 280 -1.92 -6.00 7.83
C PHE A 280 -2.97 -6.28 8.90
N LEU A 281 -3.63 -5.24 9.38
CA LEU A 281 -4.70 -5.33 10.36
C LEU A 281 -5.95 -4.60 9.88
N ASN A 282 -7.10 -5.28 9.89
CA ASN A 282 -8.38 -4.68 9.51
C ASN A 282 -8.38 -4.03 8.11
N CYS A 283 -7.71 -4.63 7.14
CA CYS A 283 -7.68 -4.14 5.78
C CYS A 283 -8.82 -4.77 4.96
N VAL A 284 -9.45 -4.00 4.10
CA VAL A 284 -10.67 -4.44 3.42
C VAL A 284 -10.70 -4.06 1.95
N ALA A 285 -11.07 -5.04 1.11
CA ALA A 285 -11.44 -4.81 -0.28
C ALA A 285 -12.88 -5.27 -0.52
N SER A 286 -13.61 -4.61 -1.42
CA SER A 286 -14.95 -5.11 -1.77
C SER A 286 -14.88 -6.45 -2.50
N ASP A 287 -13.84 -6.67 -3.34
CA ASP A 287 -13.81 -7.85 -4.23
C ASP A 287 -12.61 -8.75 -3.97
N ASN A 288 -11.37 -8.29 -4.11
CA ASN A 288 -10.22 -9.19 -4.11
C ASN A 288 -9.07 -8.70 -3.23
N GLY A 289 -8.53 -9.59 -2.38
CA GLY A 289 -7.35 -9.36 -1.57
C GLY A 289 -7.54 -8.28 -0.50
N GLY A 290 -8.12 -8.62 0.65
CA GLY A 290 -8.36 -7.67 1.73
C GLY A 290 -7.10 -6.97 2.23
N ALA A 291 -6.00 -7.70 2.36
CA ALA A 291 -4.69 -7.12 2.58
C ALA A 291 -3.97 -6.83 1.26
N VAL A 292 -3.72 -7.87 0.45
CA VAL A 292 -2.88 -7.75 -0.76
C VAL A 292 -3.54 -8.45 -1.95
N TYR A 293 -3.58 -7.74 -3.07
CA TYR A 293 -3.72 -8.33 -4.39
C TYR A 293 -2.39 -8.27 -5.14
N ALA A 294 -1.92 -9.42 -5.59
CA ALA A 294 -0.65 -9.55 -6.32
C ALA A 294 -0.90 -9.89 -7.79
N ALA A 295 -0.36 -9.06 -8.70
CA ALA A 295 -0.38 -9.24 -10.15
C ALA A 295 1.06 -9.33 -10.68
N GLY A 296 1.50 -10.49 -11.16
CA GLY A 296 2.88 -10.72 -11.60
C GLY A 296 3.93 -10.51 -10.49
N SER A 297 3.57 -10.73 -9.23
CA SER A 297 4.31 -10.24 -8.07
C SER A 297 4.65 -11.35 -7.07
N LYS A 298 5.53 -11.02 -6.12
CA LYS A 298 5.90 -11.92 -5.02
C LYS A 298 5.42 -11.35 -3.69
N VAL A 299 4.80 -12.19 -2.85
CA VAL A 299 4.40 -11.88 -1.48
C VAL A 299 5.11 -12.84 -0.53
N ILE A 300 5.93 -12.30 0.40
CA ILE A 300 6.84 -13.12 1.21
C ILE A 300 6.78 -12.70 2.67
N ASN A 301 6.70 -13.65 3.60
CA ASN A 301 6.77 -13.43 5.06
C ASN A 301 5.76 -12.38 5.56
N CYS A 302 4.56 -12.31 4.99
CA CYS A 302 3.55 -11.34 5.38
C CYS A 302 2.54 -11.96 6.36
N TYR A 303 2.00 -11.12 7.24
CA TYR A 303 0.97 -11.51 8.20
C TYR A 303 -0.25 -10.60 8.06
N ALA A 304 -1.42 -11.20 7.86
CA ALA A 304 -2.69 -10.50 7.78
C ALA A 304 -3.65 -10.98 8.87
N GLU A 305 -4.29 -10.04 9.55
CA GLU A 305 -5.24 -10.31 10.61
C GLU A 305 -6.52 -9.48 10.42
N ALA A 306 -7.66 -10.14 10.62
CA ALA A 306 -8.98 -9.52 10.54
C ALA A 306 -9.22 -8.75 9.22
N CYS A 307 -8.66 -9.23 8.12
CA CYS A 307 -8.85 -8.65 6.79
C CYS A 307 -10.07 -9.27 6.09
N TYR A 308 -10.67 -8.51 5.16
CA TYR A 308 -11.86 -8.94 4.43
C TYR A 308 -11.77 -8.65 2.92
N ALA A 309 -12.26 -9.60 2.11
CA ALA A 309 -12.57 -9.37 0.69
C ALA A 309 -13.60 -10.39 0.18
N GLY A 310 -14.19 -10.16 -0.98
CA GLY A 310 -14.99 -11.18 -1.67
C GLY A 310 -14.18 -12.45 -1.98
N SER A 311 -12.93 -12.27 -2.43
CA SER A 311 -12.00 -13.38 -2.73
C SER A 311 -10.62 -13.11 -2.13
N GLY A 312 -10.09 -14.08 -1.39
CA GLY A 312 -8.86 -13.90 -0.64
C GLY A 312 -8.99 -12.85 0.46
N GLY A 313 -9.69 -13.16 1.55
CA GLY A 313 -9.91 -12.21 2.64
C GLY A 313 -8.64 -11.52 3.12
N ALA A 314 -7.51 -12.23 3.10
CA ALA A 314 -6.18 -11.65 3.26
C ALA A 314 -5.48 -11.45 1.90
N PHE A 315 -5.23 -12.55 1.18
CA PHE A 315 -4.35 -12.54 0.00
C PHE A 315 -5.05 -13.11 -1.22
N CYS A 316 -5.01 -12.38 -2.32
CA CYS A 316 -5.44 -12.83 -3.65
C CYS A 316 -4.23 -12.81 -4.59
N ILE A 317 -3.87 -13.99 -5.14
CA ILE A 317 -2.65 -14.23 -5.91
C ILE A 317 -3.02 -14.67 -7.31
N ASP A 318 -2.71 -13.87 -8.32
CA ASP A 318 -2.98 -14.21 -9.72
C ASP A 318 -2.07 -15.34 -10.25
N ALA A 319 -2.36 -15.83 -11.43
CA ALA A 319 -1.65 -16.98 -12.03
C ALA A 319 -0.15 -16.72 -12.29
N THR A 320 0.28 -15.46 -12.31
CA THR A 320 1.66 -15.05 -12.59
C THR A 320 2.45 -14.65 -11.34
N SER A 321 1.76 -14.65 -10.19
CA SER A 321 2.31 -14.29 -8.87
C SER A 321 2.60 -15.49 -8.02
N SER A 322 3.37 -15.29 -6.94
CA SER A 322 3.65 -16.32 -5.92
C SER A 322 3.56 -15.76 -4.51
N ILE A 323 3.22 -16.65 -3.54
CA ILE A 323 3.17 -16.32 -2.14
C ILE A 323 3.91 -17.37 -1.30
N GLU A 324 4.73 -16.90 -0.34
CA GLU A 324 5.58 -17.77 0.46
C GLU A 324 5.63 -17.32 1.93
N ASN A 325 5.59 -18.26 2.87
CA ASN A 325 5.70 -18.05 4.31
C ASN A 325 4.72 -17.00 4.88
N CYS A 326 3.54 -16.88 4.27
CA CYS A 326 2.53 -15.90 4.70
C CYS A 326 1.48 -16.53 5.63
N VAL A 327 0.93 -15.69 6.50
CA VAL A 327 -0.09 -16.08 7.48
C VAL A 327 -1.33 -15.22 7.32
N ALA A 328 -2.49 -15.87 7.25
CA ALA A 328 -3.80 -15.25 7.38
C ALA A 328 -4.46 -15.74 8.69
N ASN A 329 -4.83 -14.82 9.56
CA ASN A 329 -5.50 -15.11 10.83
C ASN A 329 -6.81 -14.35 10.93
N THR A 330 -7.90 -15.01 11.31
CA THR A 330 -9.24 -14.42 11.47
C THR A 330 -9.73 -13.61 10.26
N CYS A 331 -9.21 -13.92 9.06
CA CYS A 331 -9.61 -13.24 7.83
C CYS A 331 -10.89 -13.85 7.25
N GLN A 332 -11.64 -13.05 6.49
CA GLN A 332 -12.94 -13.46 5.97
C GLN A 332 -13.08 -13.14 4.48
N GLY A 333 -13.72 -14.06 3.74
CA GLY A 333 -14.08 -13.88 2.34
C GLY A 333 -15.31 -14.71 1.95
N LEU A 334 -15.74 -14.59 0.71
CA LEU A 334 -16.72 -15.52 0.12
C LEU A 334 -15.98 -16.71 -0.49
N VAL A 335 -14.79 -16.46 -1.03
CA VAL A 335 -13.91 -17.44 -1.66
C VAL A 335 -12.51 -17.26 -1.11
N GLY A 336 -11.96 -18.26 -0.41
CA GLY A 336 -10.67 -18.16 0.26
C GLY A 336 -10.68 -17.13 1.39
N GLY A 337 -11.21 -17.46 2.57
CA GLY A 337 -11.22 -16.53 3.70
C GLY A 337 -9.82 -16.01 4.04
N GLY A 338 -8.79 -16.87 4.00
CA GLY A 338 -7.39 -16.49 4.05
C GLY A 338 -6.81 -16.19 2.67
N PHE A 339 -6.80 -17.17 1.79
CA PHE A 339 -6.08 -17.13 0.51
C PHE A 339 -6.95 -17.54 -0.67
N ALA A 340 -6.95 -16.76 -1.73
CA ALA A 340 -7.43 -17.14 -3.06
C ALA A 340 -6.23 -17.25 -4.01
N LEU A 341 -6.03 -18.44 -4.61
CA LEU A 341 -4.80 -18.79 -5.29
C LEU A 341 -5.04 -19.24 -6.73
N GLU A 342 -4.52 -18.49 -7.68
CA GLU A 342 -4.30 -18.92 -9.06
C GLU A 342 -2.83 -19.25 -9.32
N GLY A 343 -1.91 -18.65 -8.56
CA GLY A 343 -0.47 -18.91 -8.53
C GLY A 343 -0.04 -19.82 -7.38
N PRO A 344 1.25 -20.15 -7.28
CA PRO A 344 1.80 -21.04 -6.25
C PRO A 344 1.85 -20.38 -4.87
N ALA A 345 1.54 -21.21 -3.85
CA ALA A 345 1.68 -20.90 -2.43
C ALA A 345 2.57 -21.94 -1.74
N VAL A 346 3.58 -21.45 -1.02
CA VAL A 346 4.56 -22.32 -0.34
C VAL A 346 4.64 -21.95 1.14
N HIS A 347 4.51 -22.93 2.04
CA HIS A 347 4.63 -22.79 3.49
C HIS A 347 3.71 -21.69 4.09
N CYS A 348 2.54 -21.46 3.49
CA CYS A 348 1.55 -20.50 3.99
C CYS A 348 0.63 -21.14 5.02
N SER A 349 0.07 -20.32 5.90
CA SER A 349 -0.81 -20.79 6.98
C SER A 349 -2.08 -19.95 7.08
N ALA A 350 -3.22 -20.61 7.21
CA ALA A 350 -4.52 -19.98 7.45
C ALA A 350 -5.11 -20.47 8.77
N TYR A 351 -5.36 -19.56 9.69
CA TYR A 351 -5.90 -19.83 11.00
C TYR A 351 -7.21 -19.08 11.23
N ASN A 352 -8.22 -19.77 11.77
CA ASN A 352 -9.48 -19.15 12.20
C ASN A 352 -10.17 -18.31 11.10
N CYS A 353 -9.92 -18.63 9.83
CA CYS A 353 -10.50 -17.89 8.72
C CYS A 353 -11.92 -18.38 8.40
N TYR A 354 -12.71 -17.51 7.79
CA TYR A 354 -14.10 -17.79 7.45
C TYR A 354 -14.34 -17.56 5.95
N ALA A 355 -15.14 -18.46 5.35
CA ALA A 355 -15.71 -18.24 4.03
C ALA A 355 -17.22 -18.38 4.12
N ASP A 356 -17.90 -17.24 4.10
CA ASP A 356 -19.36 -17.17 4.22
C ASP A 356 -20.05 -17.16 2.86
N ALA A 357 -21.29 -17.67 2.83
CA ALA A 357 -22.19 -17.49 1.69
C ALA A 357 -22.72 -16.04 1.68
N PRO A 358 -22.99 -15.47 0.51
CA PRO A 358 -23.76 -14.24 0.45
C PRO A 358 -25.18 -14.51 1.03
N GLU A 359 -25.73 -13.50 1.72
CA GLU A 359 -27.08 -13.58 2.28
C GLU A 359 -28.12 -13.92 1.20
N TYR A 360 -29.09 -14.75 1.60
CA TYR A 360 -30.24 -15.22 0.80
C TYR A 360 -29.96 -16.25 -0.30
N GLY A 361 -30.02 -17.53 0.11
CA GLY A 361 -30.49 -18.63 -0.76
C GLY A 361 -29.63 -18.98 -1.98
N GLN A 362 -28.49 -18.44 -2.17
CA GLN A 362 -27.58 -18.86 -3.23
C GLN A 362 -26.88 -20.15 -2.83
N VAL A 363 -27.28 -21.23 -3.46
CA VAL A 363 -26.61 -22.54 -3.41
C VAL A 363 -25.22 -22.36 -4.00
N GLY A 364 -24.18 -22.46 -3.18
CA GLY A 364 -22.77 -22.33 -3.60
C GLY A 364 -21.94 -21.38 -2.77
N GLY A 365 -22.42 -21.02 -1.56
CA GLY A 365 -21.73 -20.15 -0.63
C GLY A 365 -20.37 -20.65 -0.14
N GLY A 366 -19.60 -19.77 0.41
CA GLY A 366 -18.32 -19.90 1.10
C GLY A 366 -17.45 -21.10 0.74
N ARG A 367 -16.35 -20.88 0.02
CA ARG A 367 -15.44 -21.95 -0.40
C ARG A 367 -14.04 -21.75 0.11
N GLY A 368 -13.46 -22.78 0.78
CA GLY A 368 -12.06 -22.80 1.20
C GLY A 368 -11.74 -21.69 2.19
N ALA A 369 -12.27 -21.75 3.40
CA ALA A 369 -12.05 -20.70 4.39
C ALA A 369 -10.57 -20.41 4.65
N GLY A 370 -9.73 -21.43 4.71
CA GLY A 370 -8.28 -21.25 4.73
C GLY A 370 -7.75 -20.87 3.35
N PHE A 371 -7.95 -21.76 2.39
CA PHE A 371 -7.42 -21.63 1.03
C PHE A 371 -8.46 -22.04 -0.01
N CYS A 372 -8.62 -21.22 -1.05
CA CYS A 372 -9.29 -21.59 -2.28
C CYS A 372 -8.28 -21.61 -3.44
N VAL A 373 -8.09 -22.79 -4.06
CA VAL A 373 -7.11 -23.01 -5.14
C VAL A 373 -7.85 -23.09 -6.46
N ASN A 374 -7.66 -22.09 -7.33
CA ASN A 374 -8.36 -21.93 -8.62
C ASN A 374 -7.44 -22.10 -9.84
N GLY A 375 -6.35 -22.86 -9.71
CA GLY A 375 -5.37 -23.08 -10.79
C GLY A 375 -3.93 -23.20 -10.29
N GLY A 376 -3.64 -22.64 -9.12
CA GLY A 376 -2.33 -22.63 -8.50
C GLY A 376 -1.89 -23.97 -7.88
N SER A 377 -0.86 -23.91 -7.09
CA SER A 377 -0.37 -25.06 -6.32
C SER A 377 -0.11 -24.65 -4.87
N MET A 378 -0.31 -25.60 -3.95
CA MET A 378 0.04 -25.46 -2.54
C MET A 378 1.09 -26.49 -2.18
N LEU A 379 2.15 -26.05 -1.49
CA LEU A 379 3.19 -26.91 -0.97
C LEU A 379 3.48 -26.59 0.50
N GLY A 380 3.39 -27.59 1.37
CA GLY A 380 3.75 -27.45 2.79
C GLY A 380 2.90 -26.44 3.57
N CYS A 381 1.65 -26.19 3.16
CA CYS A 381 0.77 -25.21 3.78
C CYS A 381 0.00 -25.80 4.98
N VAL A 382 -0.54 -24.94 5.83
CA VAL A 382 -1.33 -25.32 7.01
C VAL A 382 -2.68 -24.59 6.99
N ALA A 383 -3.77 -25.36 7.13
CA ALA A 383 -5.13 -24.85 7.34
C ALA A 383 -5.65 -25.34 8.68
N TYR A 384 -5.85 -24.44 9.64
CA TYR A 384 -6.23 -24.81 11.00
C TYR A 384 -7.44 -24.00 11.49
N ASN A 385 -8.46 -24.70 12.01
CA ASN A 385 -9.65 -24.11 12.62
C ASN A 385 -10.39 -23.10 11.69
N ASN A 386 -10.46 -23.39 10.41
CA ASN A 386 -11.18 -22.55 9.45
C ASN A 386 -12.60 -23.08 9.23
N GLN A 387 -13.52 -22.21 8.81
CA GLN A 387 -14.92 -22.55 8.69
C GLN A 387 -15.55 -22.02 7.40
N SER A 388 -16.19 -22.91 6.61
CA SER A 388 -16.92 -22.54 5.39
C SER A 388 -18.05 -23.52 5.08
N TYR A 389 -18.81 -23.25 4.05
CA TYR A 389 -19.84 -24.16 3.54
C TYR A 389 -19.27 -25.26 2.64
N ALA A 390 -18.15 -25.04 1.97
CA ALA A 390 -17.46 -26.02 1.17
C ALA A 390 -15.94 -25.95 1.35
N GLY A 391 -15.29 -27.05 1.77
CA GLY A 391 -13.87 -27.12 2.02
C GLY A 391 -13.42 -26.22 3.17
N GLY A 392 -13.84 -26.49 4.41
CA GLY A 392 -13.56 -25.67 5.57
C GLY A 392 -12.11 -25.18 5.66
N GLY A 393 -11.13 -26.07 5.48
CA GLY A 393 -9.72 -25.70 5.41
C GLY A 393 -9.25 -25.32 4.01
N VAL A 394 -9.50 -26.21 3.05
CA VAL A 394 -9.01 -26.09 1.66
C VAL A 394 -10.11 -26.49 0.69
N TYR A 395 -10.33 -25.69 -0.32
CA TYR A 395 -11.14 -26.00 -1.50
C TYR A 395 -10.27 -25.94 -2.76
N VAL A 396 -10.32 -26.97 -3.59
CA VAL A 396 -9.55 -27.06 -4.82
C VAL A 396 -10.52 -27.16 -6.00
N ALA A 397 -10.65 -26.07 -6.74
CA ALA A 397 -11.39 -26.07 -8.02
C ALA A 397 -10.50 -26.59 -9.15
N ALA A 398 -9.22 -26.19 -9.17
CA ALA A 398 -8.20 -26.65 -10.08
C ALA A 398 -6.81 -26.46 -9.44
N GLY A 399 -5.80 -27.25 -9.86
CA GLY A 399 -4.44 -27.11 -9.35
C GLY A 399 -3.96 -28.32 -8.55
N LYS A 400 -2.93 -28.12 -7.71
CA LYS A 400 -2.27 -29.19 -6.94
C LYS A 400 -2.09 -28.81 -5.49
N VAL A 401 -2.27 -29.78 -4.59
CA VAL A 401 -2.01 -29.64 -3.15
C VAL A 401 -1.06 -30.75 -2.72
N VAL A 402 0.08 -30.38 -2.15
CA VAL A 402 1.16 -31.31 -1.76
C VAL A 402 1.59 -30.99 -0.32
N ASN A 403 1.78 -32.02 0.51
CA ASN A 403 2.27 -31.91 1.89
C ASN A 403 1.56 -30.81 2.71
N THR A 404 0.26 -30.69 2.53
CA THR A 404 -0.56 -29.68 3.24
C THR A 404 -1.28 -30.34 4.41
N THR A 405 -1.25 -29.67 5.57
CA THR A 405 -1.93 -30.12 6.79
C THR A 405 -3.22 -29.34 6.98
N ALA A 406 -4.34 -30.05 7.13
CA ALA A 406 -5.66 -29.45 7.39
C ALA A 406 -6.26 -30.07 8.67
N LEU A 407 -6.33 -29.27 9.75
CA LEU A 407 -6.79 -29.73 11.06
C LEU A 407 -7.90 -28.86 11.62
N PHE A 408 -8.87 -29.47 12.28
CA PHE A 408 -9.98 -28.81 12.99
C PHE A 408 -10.81 -27.84 12.11
N ASN A 409 -10.77 -28.02 10.80
CA ASN A 409 -11.59 -27.22 9.89
C ASN A 409 -13.03 -27.75 9.85
N VAL A 410 -13.98 -26.83 9.82
CA VAL A 410 -15.41 -27.17 9.97
C VAL A 410 -16.20 -26.79 8.72
N LEU A 411 -17.12 -27.65 8.29
CA LEU A 411 -18.18 -27.29 7.37
C LEU A 411 -19.35 -26.71 8.17
N ARG A 412 -19.89 -25.60 7.72
CA ARG A 412 -21.16 -25.07 8.24
C ARG A 412 -22.32 -25.80 7.61
N ASP A 413 -23.18 -26.36 8.41
CA ASP A 413 -24.45 -26.89 7.93
C ASP A 413 -25.36 -25.73 7.54
N GLY A 414 -25.95 -25.80 6.34
CA GLY A 414 -26.81 -24.77 5.79
C GLY A 414 -28.23 -24.73 6.40
N THR A 415 -28.35 -24.87 7.73
CA THR A 415 -29.63 -24.77 8.48
C THR A 415 -29.73 -23.46 9.23
#